data_604c90366f26bca8003dae519626872d
#
_entry.id   604c90366f26bca8003dae519626872d
#
_cell.length_a   1.000
_cell.length_b   1.000
_cell.length_c   1.000
_cell.angle_alpha   90.00
_cell.angle_beta   90.00
_cell.angle_gamma   90.00
#
_symmetry.space_group_name_H-M   'P 1'
#
loop_
_entity.id
_entity.type
_entity.pdbx_description
1 polymer ?
#
loop_
_entity_poly.entity_id
_entity_poly.type
_entity_poly.pdbx_seq_one_letter_code
_entity_poly.pdbx_strand_id
1 'polypeptide(L)'
;MAGPQLNFLTLACADVERMADFLRALGWDESPESEPVHRLFQGTNGIVVALYGARNYEQHFGPRADGFRGFTLGLNLAAPEDVDRVYEQLQGIDGAELLEEPFDSPHGFRGFSLRDPEGNIWDVAWKRGSTVTPAGDLTWS
;
A
#
# COMPACT_ATOMS: atom_id res chain seq x y z
N MET A 1 -27.08 2.65 11.45
CA MET A 1 -25.72 2.58 12.02
C MET A 1 -24.81 1.79 11.10
N ALA A 2 -23.64 2.29 10.81
CA ALA A 2 -22.69 1.55 10.03
C ALA A 2 -22.15 0.36 10.83
N GLY A 3 -21.88 -0.75 10.15
CA GLY A 3 -21.19 -1.88 10.75
C GLY A 3 -19.70 -1.57 11.00
N PRO A 4 -18.96 -2.54 11.53
CA PRO A 4 -17.51 -2.40 11.69
C PRO A 4 -16.86 -2.08 10.36
N GLN A 5 -15.84 -1.24 10.39
CA GLN A 5 -15.13 -0.79 9.19
C GLN A 5 -13.73 -1.39 9.13
N LEU A 6 -13.31 -1.76 7.92
CA LEU A 6 -11.92 -2.17 7.69
C LEU A 6 -11.10 -0.89 7.52
N ASN A 7 -10.38 -0.50 8.57
CA ASN A 7 -9.63 0.75 8.57
C ASN A 7 -8.22 0.63 9.17
N PHE A 8 -7.74 -0.60 9.36
CA PHE A 8 -6.43 -0.83 9.96
C PHE A 8 -5.82 -2.09 9.37
N LEU A 9 -4.61 -1.97 8.82
CA LEU A 9 -3.85 -3.09 8.28
C LEU A 9 -2.53 -3.17 9.01
N THR A 10 -2.20 -4.33 9.56
CA THR A 10 -0.91 -4.56 10.20
C THR A 10 -0.04 -5.42 9.30
N LEU A 11 1.14 -4.93 8.97
CA LEU A 11 2.11 -5.64 8.13
C LEU A 11 3.32 -6.02 8.98
N ALA A 12 3.71 -7.29 8.90
CA ALA A 12 4.92 -7.77 9.57
C ALA A 12 6.15 -7.32 8.80
N CYS A 13 7.13 -6.75 9.49
CA CYS A 13 8.32 -6.20 8.85
C CYS A 13 9.59 -6.76 9.48
N ALA A 14 10.43 -7.38 8.67
CA ALA A 14 11.78 -7.72 9.09
C ALA A 14 12.62 -6.46 9.26
N ASP A 15 12.37 -5.45 8.40
CA ASP A 15 13.05 -4.15 8.44
C ASP A 15 12.01 -3.04 8.42
N VAL A 16 11.56 -2.62 9.59
CA VAL A 16 10.51 -1.61 9.76
C VAL A 16 10.90 -0.28 9.11
N GLU A 17 12.16 0.15 9.26
CA GLU A 17 12.59 1.44 8.71
C GLU A 17 12.57 1.45 7.19
N ARG A 18 13.01 0.37 6.57
CA ARG A 18 13.01 0.23 5.11
C ARG A 18 11.59 0.27 4.55
N MET A 19 10.66 -0.40 5.24
CA MET A 19 9.26 -0.37 4.85
C MET A 19 8.63 1.00 5.09
N ALA A 20 9.03 1.68 6.16
CA ALA A 20 8.58 3.05 6.42
C ALA A 20 9.02 4.00 5.31
N ASP A 21 10.25 3.86 4.81
CA ASP A 21 10.74 4.67 3.69
C ASP A 21 9.91 4.45 2.43
N PHE A 22 9.48 3.21 2.18
CA PHE A 22 8.59 2.89 1.08
C PHE A 22 7.25 3.65 1.20
N LEU A 23 6.63 3.63 2.39
CA LEU A 23 5.36 4.35 2.59
C LEU A 23 5.53 5.86 2.48
N ARG A 24 6.66 6.40 2.95
CA ARG A 24 6.97 7.83 2.77
C ARG A 24 7.12 8.19 1.29
N ALA A 25 7.67 7.28 0.48
CA ALA A 25 7.78 7.49 -0.95
C ALA A 25 6.41 7.55 -1.64
N LEU A 26 5.38 6.94 -1.05
CA LEU A 26 4.00 7.07 -1.50
C LEU A 26 3.36 8.39 -1.07
N GLY A 27 4.06 9.20 -0.26
CA GLY A 27 3.53 10.46 0.25
C GLY A 27 2.68 10.31 1.51
N TRP A 28 2.74 9.17 2.18
CA TRP A 28 1.97 8.94 3.40
C TRP A 28 2.71 9.46 4.62
N ASP A 29 1.94 10.03 5.56
CA ASP A 29 2.49 10.63 6.76
C ASP A 29 2.54 9.64 7.91
N GLU A 30 3.65 9.66 8.64
CA GLU A 30 3.79 8.87 9.84
C GLU A 30 3.12 9.56 11.01
N SER A 31 2.34 8.79 11.80
CA SER A 31 1.70 9.29 13.00
C SER A 31 2.70 9.58 14.10
N PRO A 32 2.51 10.66 14.89
CA PRO A 32 3.31 10.90 16.09
C PRO A 32 3.11 9.84 17.17
N GLU A 33 2.06 9.01 17.05
CA GLU A 33 1.82 7.90 17.98
C GLU A 33 2.70 6.68 17.69
N SER A 34 3.54 6.74 16.63
CA SER A 34 4.44 5.65 16.27
C SER A 34 5.47 5.38 17.36
N GLU A 35 5.81 4.09 17.52
CA GLU A 35 6.90 3.61 18.37
C GLU A 35 7.92 2.88 17.50
N PRO A 36 9.17 2.66 17.96
CA PRO A 36 10.22 2.10 17.09
C PRO A 36 9.87 0.80 16.39
N VAL A 37 9.10 -0.09 17.05
CA VAL A 37 8.73 -1.40 16.47
C VAL A 37 7.28 -1.46 16.02
N HIS A 38 6.54 -0.37 16.15
CA HIS A 38 5.13 -0.30 15.75
C HIS A 38 4.87 1.09 15.18
N ARG A 39 5.04 1.22 13.87
CA ARG A 39 4.99 2.50 13.17
C ARG A 39 3.66 2.61 12.45
N LEU A 40 3.01 3.76 12.59
CA LEU A 40 1.66 3.98 12.05
C LEU A 40 1.71 5.01 10.93
N PHE A 41 1.16 4.64 9.78
CA PHE A 41 1.06 5.54 8.63
C PHE A 41 -0.38 5.66 8.20
N GLN A 42 -0.76 6.84 7.74
CA GLN A 42 -2.12 7.09 7.30
C GLN A 42 -2.13 7.70 5.91
N GLY A 43 -2.90 7.07 5.01
CA GLY A 43 -3.22 7.64 3.72
C GLY A 43 -4.37 8.65 3.83
N THR A 44 -4.97 8.99 2.70
CA THR A 44 -6.00 10.03 2.65
C THR A 44 -7.40 9.57 3.02
N ASN A 45 -7.65 8.27 3.07
CA ASN A 45 -9.00 7.70 3.21
C ASN A 45 -9.30 7.15 4.61
N GLY A 46 -8.50 7.51 5.62
CA GLY A 46 -8.73 7.05 6.99
C GLY A 46 -8.21 5.65 7.31
N ILE A 47 -7.66 4.93 6.34
CA ILE A 47 -7.04 3.63 6.59
C ILE A 47 -5.65 3.86 7.19
N VAL A 48 -5.38 3.18 8.30
CA VAL A 48 -4.07 3.18 8.94
C VAL A 48 -3.33 1.91 8.55
N VAL A 49 -2.10 2.05 8.08
CA VAL A 49 -1.20 0.93 7.86
C VAL A 49 -0.17 0.92 8.97
N ALA A 50 -0.17 -0.15 9.76
CA ALA A 50 0.75 -0.32 10.87
C ALA A 50 1.90 -1.24 10.45
N LEU A 51 3.11 -0.78 10.67
CA LEU A 51 4.31 -1.57 10.44
C LEU A 51 4.76 -2.14 11.78
N TYR A 52 4.70 -3.45 11.91
CA TYR A 52 5.01 -4.14 13.16
C TYR A 52 6.24 -5.02 12.96
N GLY A 53 7.23 -4.89 13.83
CA GLY A 53 8.43 -5.71 13.75
C GLY A 53 8.06 -7.20 13.71
N ALA A 54 8.69 -7.96 12.81
CA ALA A 54 8.33 -9.35 12.57
C ALA A 54 8.39 -10.21 13.84
N ARG A 55 9.39 -9.98 14.69
CA ARG A 55 9.51 -10.71 15.94
C ARG A 55 8.31 -10.47 16.87
N ASN A 56 7.86 -9.22 16.98
CA ASN A 56 6.70 -8.87 17.80
C ASN A 56 5.41 -9.40 17.16
N TYR A 57 5.32 -9.31 15.84
CA TYR A 57 4.19 -9.84 15.08
C TYR A 57 4.02 -11.34 15.33
N GLU A 58 5.12 -12.09 15.28
CA GLU A 58 5.11 -13.54 15.46
C GLU A 58 4.61 -13.94 16.85
N GLN A 59 4.91 -13.16 17.87
CA GLN A 59 4.45 -13.42 19.23
C GLN A 59 2.93 -13.32 19.35
N HIS A 60 2.31 -12.45 18.56
CA HIS A 60 0.87 -12.23 18.59
C HIS A 60 0.09 -13.13 17.62
N PHE A 61 0.63 -13.32 16.41
CA PHE A 61 -0.14 -13.87 15.31
C PHE A 61 0.49 -15.12 14.68
N GLY A 62 1.68 -15.49 15.11
CA GLY A 62 2.42 -16.59 14.52
C GLY A 62 3.37 -16.14 13.43
N PRO A 63 4.14 -17.08 12.86
CA PRO A 63 5.16 -16.77 11.86
C PRO A 63 4.55 -16.26 10.56
N ARG A 64 5.23 -15.28 9.95
CA ARG A 64 4.86 -14.73 8.66
C ARG A 64 5.12 -15.78 7.56
N ALA A 65 4.17 -15.93 6.63
CA ALA A 65 4.36 -16.79 5.48
C ALA A 65 5.35 -16.17 4.48
N ASP A 66 6.11 -17.02 3.79
CA ASP A 66 6.94 -16.61 2.66
C ASP A 66 6.13 -16.69 1.37
N GLY A 67 6.56 -15.95 0.34
CA GLY A 67 5.91 -15.92 -0.95
C GLY A 67 4.60 -15.14 -0.96
N PHE A 68 3.69 -15.50 -1.87
CA PHE A 68 2.40 -14.83 -2.00
C PHE A 68 1.52 -15.13 -0.81
N ARG A 69 1.02 -14.08 -0.16
CA ARG A 69 0.26 -14.19 1.09
C ARG A 69 -1.24 -14.28 0.89
N GLY A 70 -1.70 -14.39 -0.36
CA GLY A 70 -3.12 -14.60 -0.67
C GLY A 70 -3.94 -13.33 -0.81
N PHE A 71 -3.32 -12.15 -0.81
CA PHE A 71 -4.01 -10.88 -1.00
C PHE A 71 -3.06 -9.86 -1.62
N THR A 72 -3.64 -8.82 -2.19
CA THR A 72 -2.88 -7.66 -2.68
C THR A 72 -3.43 -6.39 -2.03
N LEU A 73 -2.58 -5.37 -1.97
CA LEU A 73 -2.96 -4.04 -1.49
C LEU A 73 -3.16 -3.15 -2.71
N GLY A 74 -4.33 -2.55 -2.82
CA GLY A 74 -4.68 -1.75 -3.99
C GLY A 74 -4.62 -0.25 -3.72
N LEU A 75 -3.91 0.47 -4.58
CA LEU A 75 -3.95 1.93 -4.63
C LEU A 75 -4.75 2.33 -5.86
N ASN A 76 -5.90 2.96 -5.64
CA ASN A 76 -6.76 3.42 -6.74
C ASN A 76 -6.59 4.93 -6.89
N LEU A 77 -6.29 5.36 -8.11
CA LEU A 77 -5.90 6.73 -8.39
C LEU A 77 -7.01 7.44 -9.17
N ALA A 78 -7.02 8.77 -9.08
CA ALA A 78 -8.09 9.58 -9.64
C ALA A 78 -8.00 9.73 -11.16
N ALA A 79 -6.80 9.57 -11.73
CA ALA A 79 -6.56 9.77 -13.16
C ALA A 79 -5.47 8.82 -13.66
N PRO A 80 -5.48 8.46 -14.96
CA PRO A 80 -4.46 7.55 -15.49
C PRO A 80 -3.04 8.12 -15.41
N GLU A 81 -2.88 9.44 -15.49
CA GLU A 81 -1.58 10.08 -15.36
C GLU A 81 -0.96 9.87 -13.97
N ASP A 82 -1.79 9.71 -12.96
CA ASP A 82 -1.32 9.47 -11.59
C ASP A 82 -0.65 8.12 -11.47
N VAL A 83 -1.05 7.13 -12.27
CA VAL A 83 -0.40 5.81 -12.30
C VAL A 83 1.07 5.96 -12.68
N ASP A 84 1.35 6.72 -13.75
CA ASP A 84 2.71 6.96 -14.21
C ASP A 84 3.52 7.75 -13.18
N ARG A 85 2.88 8.70 -12.49
CA ARG A 85 3.54 9.48 -11.45
C ARG A 85 3.97 8.59 -10.29
N VAL A 86 3.10 7.70 -9.81
CA VAL A 86 3.44 6.77 -8.73
C VAL A 86 4.55 5.82 -9.16
N TYR A 87 4.48 5.33 -10.41
CA TYR A 87 5.55 4.49 -10.95
C TYR A 87 6.91 5.20 -10.88
N GLU A 88 6.97 6.46 -11.29
CA GLU A 88 8.20 7.25 -11.21
C GLU A 88 8.67 7.47 -9.77
N GLN A 89 7.73 7.73 -8.85
CA GLN A 89 8.05 7.93 -7.44
C GLN A 89 8.67 6.69 -6.80
N LEU A 90 8.28 5.51 -7.25
CA LEU A 90 8.74 4.25 -6.66
C LEU A 90 9.99 3.69 -7.31
N GLN A 91 10.41 4.23 -8.45
CA GLN A 91 11.68 3.84 -9.06
C GLN A 91 12.83 4.22 -8.15
N GLY A 92 13.75 3.29 -7.96
CA GLY A 92 14.93 3.52 -7.14
C GLY A 92 14.71 3.46 -5.63
N ILE A 93 13.49 3.18 -5.18
CA ILE A 93 13.23 2.98 -3.75
C ILE A 93 13.81 1.63 -3.33
N ASP A 94 14.63 1.66 -2.29
CA ASP A 94 15.32 0.47 -1.80
C ASP A 94 14.35 -0.64 -1.43
N GLY A 95 14.51 -1.80 -2.05
CA GLY A 95 13.70 -2.98 -1.80
C GLY A 95 12.38 -3.03 -2.54
N ALA A 96 11.95 -1.97 -3.20
CA ALA A 96 10.76 -2.00 -4.04
C ALA A 96 11.10 -2.64 -5.39
N GLU A 97 10.27 -3.61 -5.81
CA GLU A 97 10.45 -4.31 -7.08
C GLU A 97 9.24 -4.04 -7.97
N LEU A 98 9.45 -3.23 -9.00
CA LEU A 98 8.39 -2.93 -9.99
C LEU A 98 8.29 -4.13 -10.93
N LEU A 99 7.11 -4.76 -10.98
CA LEU A 99 6.94 -6.03 -11.70
C LEU A 99 6.72 -5.84 -13.19
N GLU A 100 6.15 -4.70 -13.59
CA GLU A 100 6.00 -4.31 -15.00
C GLU A 100 5.88 -2.80 -15.10
N GLU A 101 6.02 -2.26 -16.31
CA GLU A 101 5.72 -0.86 -16.57
C GLU A 101 4.20 -0.65 -16.58
N PRO A 102 3.72 0.59 -16.34
CA PRO A 102 2.29 0.89 -16.47
C PRO A 102 1.77 0.49 -17.84
N PHE A 103 0.60 -0.12 -17.87
CA PHE A 103 -0.01 -0.57 -19.12
C PHE A 103 -1.51 -0.35 -19.09
N ASP A 104 -2.09 -0.25 -20.30
CA ASP A 104 -3.53 -0.13 -20.47
C ASP A 104 -4.13 -1.51 -20.67
N SER A 105 -5.07 -1.86 -19.81
CA SER A 105 -5.79 -3.12 -19.90
C SER A 105 -6.92 -3.02 -20.92
N PRO A 106 -7.22 -4.11 -21.65
CA PRO A 106 -8.41 -4.15 -22.50
C PRO A 106 -9.71 -4.02 -21.71
N HIS A 107 -9.64 -4.17 -20.38
CA HIS A 107 -10.81 -4.05 -19.50
C HIS A 107 -11.02 -2.63 -18.95
N GLY A 108 -10.27 -1.65 -19.45
CA GLY A 108 -10.51 -0.24 -19.14
C GLY A 108 -9.78 0.29 -17.93
N PHE A 109 -8.67 -0.34 -17.51
CA PHE A 109 -7.83 0.23 -16.46
C PHE A 109 -6.40 0.45 -16.97
N ARG A 110 -5.71 1.37 -16.31
CA ARG A 110 -4.27 1.55 -16.46
C ARG A 110 -3.61 1.28 -15.12
N GLY A 111 -2.57 0.46 -15.11
CA GLY A 111 -1.94 0.11 -13.83
C GLY A 111 -0.65 -0.65 -13.97
N PHE A 112 -0.08 -0.95 -12.82
CA PHE A 112 1.08 -1.83 -12.68
C PHE A 112 1.08 -2.45 -11.29
N SER A 113 1.91 -3.47 -11.09
CA SER A 113 2.07 -4.14 -9.80
C SER A 113 3.51 -4.04 -9.34
N LEU A 114 3.69 -4.17 -8.03
CA LEU A 114 5.02 -4.15 -7.44
C LEU A 114 5.05 -5.02 -6.17
N ARG A 115 6.27 -5.38 -5.75
CA ARG A 115 6.52 -5.92 -4.41
C ARG A 115 7.14 -4.82 -3.56
N ASP A 116 6.64 -4.69 -2.33
CA ASP A 116 7.25 -3.80 -1.37
C ASP A 116 8.51 -4.46 -0.75
N PRO A 117 9.28 -3.75 0.08
CA PRO A 117 10.50 -4.32 0.68
C PRO A 117 10.29 -5.56 1.54
N GLU A 118 9.05 -5.83 1.96
CA GLU A 118 8.71 -7.00 2.77
C GLU A 118 8.05 -8.11 1.94
N GLY A 119 7.95 -7.92 0.63
CA GLY A 119 7.41 -8.93 -0.28
C GLY A 119 5.90 -8.91 -0.47
N ASN A 120 5.19 -7.92 0.06
CA ASN A 120 3.76 -7.80 -0.19
C ASN A 120 3.52 -7.26 -1.60
N ILE A 121 2.45 -7.73 -2.24
CA ILE A 121 2.09 -7.29 -3.59
C ILE A 121 1.15 -6.10 -3.51
N TRP A 122 1.45 -5.07 -4.28
CA TRP A 122 0.61 -3.88 -4.40
C TRP A 122 0.19 -3.73 -5.85
N ASP A 123 -1.08 -3.40 -6.07
CA ASP A 123 -1.60 -2.99 -7.37
C ASP A 123 -1.85 -1.49 -7.35
N VAL A 124 -1.33 -0.80 -8.35
CA VAL A 124 -1.53 0.64 -8.53
C VAL A 124 -2.33 0.80 -9.81
N ALA A 125 -3.53 1.38 -9.73
CA ALA A 125 -4.42 1.41 -10.88
C ALA A 125 -5.35 2.62 -10.90
N TRP A 126 -5.72 3.01 -12.11
CA TRP A 126 -6.87 3.85 -12.40
C TRP A 126 -7.83 3.05 -13.27
N LYS A 127 -9.12 3.14 -13.00
CA LYS A 127 -10.13 2.45 -13.80
C LYS A 127 -11.16 3.43 -14.31
N ARG A 128 -11.49 3.30 -15.60
CA ARG A 128 -12.57 4.07 -16.21
C ARG A 128 -13.86 3.80 -15.45
N GLY A 129 -14.61 4.86 -15.15
CA GLY A 129 -15.87 4.75 -14.41
C GLY A 129 -15.73 4.77 -12.91
N SER A 130 -14.50 4.77 -12.39
CA SER A 130 -14.28 4.95 -10.95
C SER A 130 -14.01 6.42 -10.63
N THR A 131 -14.29 6.79 -9.39
CA THR A 131 -13.99 8.13 -8.86
C THR A 131 -13.30 7.96 -7.52
N VAL A 132 -12.23 8.70 -7.32
CA VAL A 132 -11.57 8.81 -6.02
C VAL A 132 -11.87 10.20 -5.50
N THR A 133 -12.54 10.29 -4.34
CA THR A 133 -12.89 11.57 -3.76
C THR A 133 -11.67 12.28 -3.20
N PRO A 134 -11.74 13.61 -2.91
CA PRO A 134 -10.63 14.30 -2.24
C PRO A 134 -10.24 13.67 -0.90
N ALA A 135 -11.18 13.00 -0.22
CA ALA A 135 -10.91 12.27 1.01
C ALA A 135 -10.26 10.90 0.76
N GLY A 136 -10.15 10.46 -0.50
CA GLY A 136 -9.52 9.20 -0.86
C GLY A 136 -10.48 8.02 -0.98
N ASP A 137 -11.79 8.27 -0.92
CA ASP A 137 -12.78 7.20 -1.04
C ASP A 137 -12.98 6.80 -2.49
N LEU A 138 -13.01 5.50 -2.75
CA LEU A 138 -13.23 4.95 -4.08
C LEU A 138 -14.72 4.69 -4.29
N THR A 139 -15.26 5.19 -5.39
CA THR A 139 -16.64 4.91 -5.80
C THR A 139 -16.66 4.43 -7.24
N TRP A 140 -17.68 3.65 -7.56
CA TRP A 140 -17.90 3.10 -8.90
C TRP A 140 -19.18 3.66 -9.49
N SER A 141 -19.14 3.95 -10.76
CA SER A 141 -20.34 4.38 -11.50
C SER A 141 -20.70 3.39 -12.59
#